data_b82bc665aa3fad01e7012ae355bc81bf
#
_entry.id   b82bc665aa3fad01e7012ae355bc81bf
#
_cell.length_a   1.000
_cell.length_b   1.000
_cell.length_c   1.000
_cell.angle_alpha   90.00
_cell.angle_beta   90.00
_cell.angle_gamma   90.00
#
_symmetry.space_group_name_H-M   'P 1'
#
loop_
_entity.id
_entity.type
_entity.pdbx_description
1 polymer ?
#
loop_
_entity_poly.entity_id
_entity_poly.type
_entity_poly.pdbx_seq_one_letter_code
_entity_poly.pdbx_strand_id
1 'polypeptide(L)'
;MSRRPDDSYEDLLGLWSDLEAALSVLLSAPLQVQGFLVKLQQIDLWLQELIAHDSDAALYLMFQRACSSTVGYSASHALVCACLCHVLARELRLNETEHRTLVRGALTMNIGMNALQDELALQREPLTPAQQQAVQRHPLQSQALLARLFVNDALWLELVARHHEAVPQQPL
;
A
#
# COMPACT_ATOMS: atom_id res chain seq x y z
N MET A 1 7.41 -27.62 -25.96
CA MET A 1 8.34 -27.60 -24.81
C MET A 1 7.53 -27.25 -23.59
N SER A 2 7.37 -28.20 -22.66
CA SER A 2 6.62 -27.93 -21.40
C SER A 2 7.50 -27.07 -20.50
N ARG A 3 7.01 -25.83 -20.14
CA ARG A 3 7.63 -25.01 -19.11
C ARG A 3 7.64 -25.80 -17.81
N ARG A 4 8.76 -25.77 -17.08
CA ARG A 4 8.82 -26.38 -15.75
C ARG A 4 7.94 -25.55 -14.78
N PRO A 5 7.30 -26.16 -13.78
CA PRO A 5 6.54 -25.42 -12.75
C PRO A 5 7.38 -24.34 -12.04
N ASP A 6 8.68 -24.57 -11.87
CA ASP A 6 9.63 -23.63 -11.29
C ASP A 6 9.78 -22.34 -12.11
N ASP A 7 9.83 -22.45 -13.46
CA ASP A 7 9.98 -21.27 -14.33
C ASP A 7 8.79 -20.30 -14.16
N SER A 8 7.58 -20.82 -13.90
CA SER A 8 6.37 -20.02 -13.73
C SER A 8 6.33 -19.30 -12.37
N TYR A 9 6.92 -19.90 -11.33
CA TYR A 9 6.98 -19.30 -9.99
C TYR A 9 8.03 -18.19 -9.93
N GLU A 10 9.21 -18.40 -10.53
CA GLU A 10 10.24 -17.37 -10.64
C GLU A 10 9.77 -16.17 -11.46
N ASP A 11 9.05 -16.39 -12.57
CA ASP A 11 8.42 -15.34 -13.36
C ASP A 11 7.41 -14.53 -12.50
N LEU A 12 6.60 -15.19 -11.69
CA LEU A 12 5.63 -14.54 -10.80
C LEU A 12 6.32 -13.70 -9.71
N LEU A 13 7.38 -14.23 -9.07
CA LEU A 13 8.17 -13.48 -8.10
C LEU A 13 8.81 -12.23 -8.71
N GLY A 14 9.27 -12.33 -9.96
CA GLY A 14 9.79 -11.20 -10.73
C GLY A 14 8.74 -10.10 -10.90
N LEU A 15 7.53 -10.45 -11.33
CA LEU A 15 6.43 -9.51 -11.53
C LEU A 15 6.03 -8.78 -10.23
N TRP A 16 5.99 -9.48 -9.09
CA TRP A 16 5.74 -8.86 -7.79
C TRP A 16 6.87 -7.91 -7.36
N SER A 17 8.12 -8.26 -7.64
CA SER A 17 9.27 -7.39 -7.36
C SER A 17 9.25 -6.12 -8.22
N ASP A 18 8.86 -6.24 -9.48
CA ASP A 18 8.75 -5.09 -10.39
C ASP A 18 7.60 -4.16 -9.97
N LEU A 19 6.46 -4.72 -9.56
CA LEU A 19 5.33 -3.95 -9.02
C LEU A 19 5.74 -3.18 -7.76
N GLU A 20 6.44 -3.83 -6.83
CA GLU A 20 6.95 -3.21 -5.60
C GLU A 20 7.94 -2.08 -5.91
N ALA A 21 8.88 -2.30 -6.82
CA ALA A 21 9.84 -1.28 -7.26
C ALA A 21 9.13 -0.09 -7.91
N ALA A 22 8.14 -0.32 -8.76
CA ALA A 22 7.33 0.73 -9.38
C ALA A 22 6.57 1.56 -8.33
N LEU A 23 5.95 0.92 -7.35
CA LEU A 23 5.28 1.61 -6.25
C LEU A 23 6.27 2.39 -5.38
N SER A 24 7.42 1.80 -5.05
CA SER A 24 8.46 2.48 -4.26
C SER A 24 8.93 3.78 -4.93
N VAL A 25 9.19 3.74 -6.23
CA VAL A 25 9.55 4.94 -7.01
C VAL A 25 8.43 5.97 -6.98
N LEU A 26 7.18 5.55 -7.15
CA LEU A 26 6.01 6.45 -7.14
C LEU A 26 5.85 7.14 -5.77
N LEU A 27 6.01 6.40 -4.67
CA LEU A 27 5.79 6.91 -3.33
C LEU A 27 6.98 7.69 -2.75
N SER A 28 8.21 7.47 -3.24
CA SER A 28 9.41 8.13 -2.71
C SER A 28 9.48 9.63 -3.02
N ALA A 29 8.97 10.07 -4.17
CA ALA A 29 8.99 11.47 -4.59
C ALA A 29 7.70 11.87 -5.33
N PRO A 30 6.52 11.74 -4.70
CA PRO A 30 5.24 11.80 -5.40
C PRO A 30 4.97 13.14 -6.09
N LEU A 31 5.47 14.25 -5.55
CA LEU A 31 5.32 15.57 -6.16
C LEU A 31 6.21 15.79 -7.40
N GLN A 32 7.22 14.96 -7.59
CA GLN A 32 8.10 15.01 -8.77
C GLN A 32 7.60 14.09 -9.89
N VAL A 33 6.67 13.21 -9.59
CA VAL A 33 6.12 12.26 -10.55
C VAL A 33 5.02 12.92 -11.36
N GLN A 34 5.27 13.10 -12.66
CA GLN A 34 4.23 13.57 -13.57
C GLN A 34 3.12 12.51 -13.73
N GLY A 35 1.87 12.92 -13.54
CA GLY A 35 0.72 12.03 -13.68
C GLY A 35 0.59 11.00 -12.55
N PHE A 36 0.89 11.39 -11.31
CA PHE A 36 0.84 10.53 -10.12
C PHE A 36 -0.43 9.65 -10.06
N LEU A 37 -1.62 10.26 -10.23
CA LEU A 37 -2.90 9.53 -10.13
C LEU A 37 -3.05 8.46 -11.21
N VAL A 38 -2.58 8.75 -12.43
CA VAL A 38 -2.61 7.78 -13.54
C VAL A 38 -1.69 6.61 -13.26
N LYS A 39 -0.49 6.87 -12.76
CA LYS A 39 0.49 5.83 -12.41
C LYS A 39 0.03 5.00 -11.22
N LEU A 40 -0.58 5.62 -10.21
CA LEU A 40 -1.18 4.90 -9.09
C LEU A 40 -2.30 3.97 -9.56
N GLN A 41 -3.13 4.41 -10.50
CA GLN A 41 -4.15 3.58 -11.10
C GLN A 41 -3.56 2.41 -11.91
N GLN A 42 -2.47 2.62 -12.63
CA GLN A 42 -1.78 1.54 -13.35
C GLN A 42 -1.20 0.49 -12.39
N ILE A 43 -0.65 0.93 -11.24
CA ILE A 43 -0.17 0.03 -10.17
C ILE A 43 -1.33 -0.78 -9.60
N ASP A 44 -2.48 -0.15 -9.31
CA ASP A 44 -3.67 -0.84 -8.83
C ASP A 44 -4.17 -1.89 -9.83
N LEU A 45 -4.27 -1.56 -11.11
CA LEU A 45 -4.65 -2.53 -12.15
C LEU A 45 -3.67 -3.70 -12.25
N TRP A 46 -2.38 -3.43 -12.20
CA TRP A 46 -1.36 -4.47 -12.20
C TRP A 46 -1.47 -5.38 -10.98
N LEU A 47 -1.67 -4.80 -9.80
CA LEU A 47 -1.94 -5.56 -8.58
C LEU A 47 -3.16 -6.47 -8.72
N GLN A 48 -4.26 -5.97 -9.29
CA GLN A 48 -5.47 -6.75 -9.54
C GLN A 48 -5.21 -7.94 -10.48
N GLU A 49 -4.45 -7.74 -11.55
CA GLU A 49 -4.06 -8.80 -12.49
C GLU A 49 -3.25 -9.90 -11.79
N LEU A 50 -2.29 -9.54 -10.94
CA LEU A 50 -1.48 -10.50 -10.18
C LEU A 50 -2.34 -11.29 -9.17
N ILE A 51 -3.25 -10.62 -8.45
CA ILE A 51 -4.17 -11.29 -7.52
C ILE A 51 -5.15 -12.21 -8.26
N ALA A 52 -5.62 -11.80 -9.44
CA ALA A 52 -6.56 -12.61 -10.23
C ALA A 52 -5.91 -13.87 -10.81
N HIS A 53 -4.59 -13.85 -11.02
CA HIS A 53 -3.85 -15.01 -11.50
C HIS A 53 -3.81 -16.13 -10.45
N ASP A 54 -3.51 -15.79 -9.19
CA ASP A 54 -3.50 -16.72 -8.04
C ASP A 54 -3.58 -15.92 -6.73
N SER A 55 -4.76 -15.85 -6.14
CA SER A 55 -5.01 -15.09 -4.91
C SER A 55 -4.29 -15.66 -3.68
N ASP A 56 -4.15 -16.99 -3.61
CA ASP A 56 -3.53 -17.66 -2.47
C ASP A 56 -2.01 -17.47 -2.52
N ALA A 57 -1.41 -17.62 -3.70
CA ALA A 57 0.00 -17.33 -3.93
C ALA A 57 0.29 -15.83 -3.67
N ALA A 58 -0.58 -14.92 -4.13
CA ALA A 58 -0.46 -13.50 -3.89
C ALA A 58 -0.41 -13.17 -2.39
N LEU A 59 -1.37 -13.66 -1.62
CA LEU A 59 -1.41 -13.45 -0.16
C LEU A 59 -0.21 -14.06 0.54
N TYR A 60 0.17 -15.30 0.20
CA TYR A 60 1.33 -15.97 0.78
C TYR A 60 2.62 -15.16 0.54
N LEU A 61 2.86 -14.74 -0.70
CA LEU A 61 4.04 -13.94 -1.07
C LEU A 61 4.05 -12.59 -0.35
N MET A 62 2.90 -11.92 -0.25
CA MET A 62 2.80 -10.64 0.45
C MET A 62 3.11 -10.78 1.93
N PHE A 63 2.57 -11.79 2.62
CA PHE A 63 2.91 -12.05 4.01
C PHE A 63 4.37 -12.42 4.21
N GLN A 64 4.94 -13.26 3.34
CA GLN A 64 6.35 -13.62 3.40
C GLN A 64 7.26 -12.38 3.23
N ARG A 65 6.95 -11.48 2.29
CA ARG A 65 7.69 -10.23 2.07
C ARG A 65 7.53 -9.27 3.25
N ALA A 66 6.34 -9.10 3.80
CA ALA A 66 6.11 -8.28 4.98
C ALA A 66 6.96 -8.72 6.19
N CYS A 67 7.25 -10.02 6.31
CA CYS A 67 8.08 -10.56 7.40
C CYS A 67 9.58 -10.50 7.12
N SER A 68 10.01 -10.42 5.86
CA SER A 68 11.41 -10.55 5.46
C SER A 68 12.03 -9.28 4.86
N SER A 69 11.22 -8.35 4.35
CA SER A 69 11.73 -7.14 3.71
C SER A 69 12.03 -6.06 4.74
N THR A 70 13.31 -5.70 4.85
CA THR A 70 13.77 -4.54 5.62
C THR A 70 14.10 -3.35 4.73
N VAL A 71 14.31 -3.57 3.43
CA VAL A 71 14.59 -2.53 2.44
C VAL A 71 13.34 -2.30 1.60
N GLY A 72 12.88 -1.06 1.50
CA GLY A 72 11.63 -0.73 0.80
C GLY A 72 10.37 -1.18 1.54
N TYR A 73 10.43 -1.24 2.87
CA TYR A 73 9.33 -1.69 3.73
C TYR A 73 8.03 -0.92 3.47
N SER A 74 8.10 0.39 3.22
CA SER A 74 6.92 1.23 2.98
C SER A 74 6.11 0.78 1.76
N ALA A 75 6.77 0.42 0.65
CA ALA A 75 6.11 -0.08 -0.54
C ALA A 75 5.55 -1.50 -0.35
N SER A 76 6.32 -2.41 0.26
CA SER A 76 5.86 -3.75 0.63
C SER A 76 4.62 -3.69 1.52
N HIS A 77 4.65 -2.85 2.57
CA HIS A 77 3.52 -2.66 3.48
C HIS A 77 2.28 -2.16 2.76
N ALA A 78 2.42 -1.15 1.89
CA ALA A 78 1.32 -0.61 1.11
C ALA A 78 0.70 -1.67 0.19
N LEU A 79 1.52 -2.50 -0.49
CA LEU A 79 1.04 -3.61 -1.32
C LEU A 79 0.31 -4.68 -0.52
N VAL A 80 0.84 -5.08 0.65
CA VAL A 80 0.17 -6.04 1.54
C VAL A 80 -1.21 -5.53 1.93
N CYS A 81 -1.31 -4.27 2.38
CA CYS A 81 -2.57 -3.66 2.76
C CYS A 81 -3.54 -3.57 1.57
N ALA A 82 -3.07 -3.19 0.39
CA ALA A 82 -3.89 -3.11 -0.82
C ALA A 82 -4.39 -4.51 -1.27
N CYS A 83 -3.53 -5.53 -1.21
CA CYS A 83 -3.90 -6.93 -1.46
C CYS A 83 -5.03 -7.39 -0.55
N LEU A 84 -4.90 -7.15 0.75
CA LEU A 84 -5.94 -7.46 1.74
C LEU A 84 -7.24 -6.70 1.44
N CYS A 85 -7.15 -5.42 1.07
CA CYS A 85 -8.31 -4.63 0.69
C CYS A 85 -9.02 -5.20 -0.55
N HIS A 86 -8.30 -5.68 -1.56
CA HIS A 86 -8.89 -6.33 -2.73
C HIS A 86 -9.64 -7.62 -2.36
N VAL A 87 -9.07 -8.45 -1.49
CA VAL A 87 -9.71 -9.70 -1.04
C VAL A 87 -10.92 -9.40 -0.16
N LEU A 88 -10.76 -8.55 0.85
CA LEU A 88 -11.82 -8.22 1.82
C LEU A 88 -12.98 -7.46 1.18
N ALA A 89 -12.75 -6.60 0.21
CA ALA A 89 -13.80 -5.85 -0.46
C ALA A 89 -14.87 -6.77 -1.09
N ARG A 90 -14.44 -7.91 -1.64
CA ARG A 90 -15.36 -8.94 -2.18
C ARG A 90 -16.21 -9.57 -1.08
N GLU A 91 -15.59 -9.95 0.02
CA GLU A 91 -16.28 -10.56 1.17
C GLU A 91 -17.25 -9.58 1.84
N LEU A 92 -16.87 -8.32 1.95
CA LEU A 92 -17.68 -7.23 2.52
C LEU A 92 -18.71 -6.68 1.54
N ARG A 93 -18.73 -7.17 0.30
CA ARG A 93 -19.64 -6.73 -0.78
C ARG A 93 -19.62 -5.21 -1.00
N LEU A 94 -18.44 -4.60 -0.93
CA LEU A 94 -18.27 -3.19 -1.22
C LEU A 94 -18.61 -2.92 -2.68
N ASN A 95 -19.24 -1.79 -2.95
CA ASN A 95 -19.44 -1.36 -4.33
C ASN A 95 -18.09 -0.93 -4.96
N GLU A 96 -18.07 -0.80 -6.28
CA GLU A 96 -16.83 -0.52 -7.03
C GLU A 96 -16.13 0.77 -6.58
N THR A 97 -16.88 1.79 -6.23
CA THR A 97 -16.33 3.08 -5.75
C THR A 97 -15.69 2.91 -4.37
N GLU A 98 -16.39 2.29 -3.44
CA GLU A 98 -15.88 2.00 -2.09
C GLU A 98 -14.63 1.12 -2.16
N HIS A 99 -14.66 0.04 -2.96
CA HIS A 99 -13.52 -0.85 -3.16
C HIS A 99 -12.30 -0.09 -3.68
N ARG A 100 -12.47 0.67 -4.76
CA ARG A 100 -11.39 1.46 -5.36
C ARG A 100 -10.82 2.49 -4.38
N THR A 101 -11.67 3.18 -3.63
CA THR A 101 -11.25 4.15 -2.62
C THR A 101 -10.47 3.49 -1.49
N LEU A 102 -10.93 2.32 -1.01
CA LEU A 102 -10.25 1.54 0.02
C LEU A 102 -8.82 1.12 -0.41
N VAL A 103 -8.68 0.59 -1.62
CA VAL A 103 -7.38 0.16 -2.16
C VAL A 103 -6.43 1.36 -2.34
N ARG A 104 -6.92 2.47 -2.90
CA ARG A 104 -6.11 3.69 -3.04
C ARG A 104 -5.70 4.27 -1.70
N GLY A 105 -6.59 4.23 -0.70
CA GLY A 105 -6.28 4.56 0.68
C GLY A 105 -5.14 3.70 1.22
N ALA A 106 -5.22 2.38 1.08
CA ALA A 106 -4.20 1.44 1.52
C ALA A 106 -2.84 1.67 0.85
N LEU A 107 -2.82 1.96 -0.46
CA LEU A 107 -1.59 2.26 -1.20
C LEU A 107 -0.93 3.59 -0.77
N THR A 108 -1.68 4.52 -0.19
CA THR A 108 -1.20 5.90 0.03
C THR A 108 -1.32 6.41 1.46
N MET A 109 -1.86 5.62 2.40
CA MET A 109 -2.08 6.07 3.78
C MET A 109 -0.82 6.57 4.47
N ASN A 110 0.34 5.99 4.13
CA ASN A 110 1.64 6.33 4.72
C ASN A 110 2.52 7.21 3.83
N ILE A 111 1.99 7.75 2.72
CA ILE A 111 2.78 8.52 1.74
C ILE A 111 3.50 9.73 2.35
N GLY A 112 2.99 10.28 3.46
CA GLY A 112 3.60 11.38 4.21
C GLY A 112 4.78 10.97 5.09
N MET A 113 5.04 9.66 5.26
CA MET A 113 6.12 9.17 6.13
C MET A 113 6.95 8.01 5.56
N ASN A 114 6.90 7.75 4.25
CA ASN A 114 7.58 6.59 3.64
C ASN A 114 9.05 6.46 4.04
N ALA A 115 9.83 7.54 3.94
CA ALA A 115 11.25 7.51 4.32
C ALA A 115 11.46 7.18 5.81
N LEU A 116 10.62 7.75 6.68
CA LEU A 116 10.65 7.44 8.10
C LEU A 116 10.22 5.99 8.36
N GLN A 117 9.21 5.50 7.64
CA GLN A 117 8.74 4.12 7.79
C GLN A 117 9.83 3.12 7.41
N ASP A 118 10.58 3.38 6.34
CA ASP A 118 11.73 2.56 5.93
C ASP A 118 12.88 2.62 6.95
N GLU A 119 13.16 3.78 7.54
CA GLU A 119 14.13 3.96 8.61
C GLU A 119 13.72 3.16 9.85
N LEU A 120 12.48 3.30 10.29
CA LEU A 120 11.94 2.61 11.48
C LEU A 120 11.91 1.09 11.32
N ALA A 121 11.72 0.57 10.12
CA ALA A 121 11.77 -0.87 9.84
C ALA A 121 13.14 -1.49 10.13
N LEU A 122 14.22 -0.70 10.06
CA LEU A 122 15.59 -1.12 10.34
C LEU A 122 16.01 -0.81 11.80
N GLN A 123 15.28 0.05 12.48
CA GLN A 123 15.63 0.54 13.81
C GLN A 123 15.32 -0.52 14.87
N ARG A 124 16.27 -0.76 15.76
CA ARG A 124 16.12 -1.67 16.92
C ARG A 124 15.81 -0.91 18.22
N GLU A 125 16.21 0.35 18.27
CA GLU A 125 16.02 1.21 19.44
C GLU A 125 14.58 1.72 19.51
N PRO A 126 14.08 2.04 20.72
CA PRO A 126 12.78 2.69 20.88
C PRO A 126 12.70 3.99 20.07
N LEU A 127 11.48 4.33 19.64
CA LEU A 127 11.25 5.59 18.93
C LEU A 127 11.68 6.79 19.74
N THR A 128 12.39 7.71 19.12
CA THR A 128 12.67 9.02 19.71
C THR A 128 11.37 9.84 19.80
N PRO A 129 11.28 10.86 20.68
CA PRO A 129 10.10 11.74 20.76
C PRO A 129 9.75 12.42 19.43
N ALA A 130 10.76 12.75 18.61
CA ALA A 130 10.56 13.34 17.30
C ALA A 130 9.94 12.33 16.32
N GLN A 131 10.42 11.08 16.31
CA GLN A 131 9.86 10.00 15.50
C GLN A 131 8.43 9.68 15.93
N GLN A 132 8.15 9.60 17.25
CA GLN A 132 6.79 9.41 17.77
C GLN A 132 5.84 10.50 17.28
N GLN A 133 6.27 11.76 17.33
CA GLN A 133 5.47 12.89 16.85
C GLN A 133 5.24 12.81 15.33
N ALA A 134 6.26 12.42 14.57
CA ALA A 134 6.13 12.26 13.11
C ALA A 134 5.16 11.12 12.76
N VAL A 135 5.25 9.98 13.46
CA VAL A 135 4.30 8.86 13.32
C VAL A 135 2.87 9.29 13.68
N GLN A 136 2.67 10.07 14.74
CA GLN A 136 1.33 10.55 15.11
C GLN A 136 0.73 11.53 14.08
N ARG A 137 1.56 12.28 13.36
CA ARG A 137 1.12 13.32 12.41
C ARG A 137 0.97 12.81 10.98
N HIS A 138 1.55 11.63 10.64
CA HIS A 138 1.60 11.21 9.25
C HIS A 138 0.22 11.06 8.57
N PRO A 139 -0.89 10.67 9.23
CA PRO A 139 -2.18 10.58 8.54
C PRO A 139 -2.61 11.92 7.93
N LEU A 140 -2.51 13.00 8.72
CA LEU A 140 -2.83 14.34 8.24
C LEU A 140 -1.81 14.86 7.21
N GLN A 141 -0.54 14.51 7.37
CA GLN A 141 0.50 14.85 6.37
C GLN A 141 0.26 14.12 5.05
N SER A 142 -0.13 12.84 5.10
CA SER A 142 -0.50 12.05 3.93
C SER A 142 -1.71 12.63 3.22
N GLN A 143 -2.76 13.00 3.97
CA GLN A 143 -3.95 13.67 3.43
C GLN A 143 -3.57 14.98 2.73
N ALA A 144 -2.78 15.84 3.39
CA ALA A 144 -2.34 17.12 2.84
C ALA A 144 -1.50 16.94 1.56
N LEU A 145 -0.64 15.92 1.53
CA LEU A 145 0.17 15.58 0.36
C LEU A 145 -0.70 15.11 -0.81
N LEU A 146 -1.69 14.24 -0.55
CA LEU A 146 -2.64 13.77 -1.55
C LEU A 146 -3.48 14.92 -2.13
N ALA A 147 -3.92 15.86 -1.30
CA ALA A 147 -4.61 17.07 -1.77
C ALA A 147 -3.73 17.91 -2.72
N ARG A 148 -2.43 18.03 -2.44
CA ARG A 148 -1.46 18.68 -3.33
C ARG A 148 -1.23 17.91 -4.65
N LEU A 149 -1.48 16.60 -4.66
CA LEU A 149 -1.45 15.74 -5.84
C LEU A 149 -2.78 15.72 -6.60
N PHE A 150 -3.67 16.65 -6.26
CA PHE A 150 -4.99 16.82 -6.87
C PHE A 150 -5.96 15.64 -6.65
N VAL A 151 -5.81 14.92 -5.54
CA VAL A 151 -6.85 13.97 -5.11
C VAL A 151 -8.08 14.76 -4.67
N ASN A 152 -9.20 14.55 -5.38
CA ASN A 152 -10.50 15.21 -5.11
C ASN A 152 -11.54 14.25 -4.51
N ASP A 153 -11.17 13.00 -4.27
CA ASP A 153 -12.03 11.99 -3.63
C ASP A 153 -12.03 12.23 -2.12
N ALA A 154 -13.14 12.76 -1.60
CA ALA A 154 -13.27 13.12 -0.19
C ALA A 154 -13.19 11.89 0.73
N LEU A 155 -13.76 10.75 0.29
CA LEU A 155 -13.73 9.50 1.05
C LEU A 155 -12.30 8.96 1.14
N TRP A 156 -11.53 9.00 0.04
CA TRP A 156 -10.13 8.62 0.05
C TRP A 156 -9.31 9.49 1.02
N LEU A 157 -9.46 10.80 0.95
CA LEU A 157 -8.76 11.74 1.83
C LEU A 157 -9.13 11.52 3.31
N GLU A 158 -10.42 11.28 3.60
CA GLU A 158 -10.88 10.99 4.96
C GLU A 158 -10.30 9.65 5.46
N LEU A 159 -10.32 8.61 4.64
CA LEU A 159 -9.77 7.29 4.95
C LEU A 159 -8.30 7.39 5.34
N VAL A 160 -7.51 8.11 4.55
CA VAL A 160 -6.09 8.33 4.82
C VAL A 160 -5.87 9.14 6.10
N ALA A 161 -6.68 10.17 6.36
CA ALA A 161 -6.55 10.98 7.57
C ALA A 161 -6.89 10.22 8.86
N ARG A 162 -7.75 9.19 8.77
CA ARG A 162 -8.35 8.52 9.93
C ARG A 162 -7.97 7.05 10.07
N HIS A 163 -7.06 6.52 9.27
CA HIS A 163 -6.75 5.08 9.24
C HIS A 163 -6.18 4.51 10.55
N HIS A 164 -5.79 5.36 11.50
CA HIS A 164 -5.39 4.98 12.87
C HIS A 164 -6.48 5.24 13.93
N GLU A 165 -7.61 5.80 13.54
CA GLU A 165 -8.69 6.02 14.50
C GLU A 165 -9.38 4.70 14.83
N ALA A 166 -9.56 4.43 16.12
CA ALA A 166 -10.36 3.30 16.56
C ALA A 166 -11.83 3.52 16.18
N VAL A 167 -12.46 2.50 15.58
CA VAL A 167 -13.91 2.53 15.39
C VAL A 167 -14.57 2.58 16.77
N PRO A 168 -15.47 3.56 17.06
CA PRO A 168 -16.21 3.57 18.30
C PRO A 168 -16.93 2.22 18.46
N GLN A 169 -16.66 1.50 19.55
CA GLN A 169 -17.41 0.29 19.85
C GLN A 169 -18.87 0.70 20.05
N GLN A 170 -19.74 0.32 19.13
CA GLN A 170 -21.18 0.38 19.41
C GLN A 170 -21.45 -0.61 20.56
N PRO A 171 -22.08 -0.17 21.64
CA PRO A 171 -22.53 -1.11 22.68
C PRO A 171 -23.46 -2.13 22.04
N LEU A 172 -23.16 -3.41 22.27
CA LEU A 172 -24.00 -4.55 21.91
C LEU A 172 -25.35 -4.46 22.59
#